data_07f846b96f4262fa80ab2a9cc01939ad
#
_entry.id   07f846b96f4262fa80ab2a9cc01939ad
#
_cell.length_a   1.000
_cell.length_b   1.000
_cell.length_c   1.000
_cell.angle_alpha   90.00
_cell.angle_beta   90.00
_cell.angle_gamma   90.00
#
_symmetry.space_group_name_H-M   'P 1'
#
loop_
_entity.id
_entity.type
_entity.pdbx_description
1 polymer ?
#
loop_
_entity_poly.entity_id
_entity_poly.type
_entity_poly.pdbx_seq_one_letter_code
_entity_poly.pdbx_strand_id
1 'polypeptide(L)'
;MTIEIYTTPTCPFCHAAKDLLRAKMVSFEEIIVIDPEKRAAMSARVDGRTSVPQIFINGTHVGGCDDLFMLEESGKLNALLAINTGA
;
A
#
# COMPACT_ATOMS: atom_id res chain seq x y z
N MET A 1 2.44 -4.95 -13.53
CA MET A 1 2.13 -5.00 -12.09
C MET A 1 1.49 -3.71 -11.67
N THR A 2 0.42 -3.78 -10.90
CA THR A 2 -0.31 -2.61 -10.43
C THR A 2 -0.21 -2.52 -8.91
N ILE A 3 0.26 -1.39 -8.40
CA ILE A 3 0.32 -1.12 -6.97
C ILE A 3 -0.47 0.14 -6.72
N GLU A 4 -1.43 0.06 -5.78
CA GLU A 4 -2.27 1.18 -5.40
C GLU A 4 -2.12 1.41 -3.90
N ILE A 5 -1.99 2.67 -3.51
CA ILE A 5 -1.94 3.05 -2.10
C ILE A 5 -2.87 4.23 -1.83
N TYR A 6 -3.79 4.03 -0.90
CA TYR A 6 -4.69 5.08 -0.42
C TYR A 6 -4.05 5.80 0.75
N THR A 7 -3.99 7.13 0.69
CA THR A 7 -3.26 7.94 1.66
C THR A 7 -4.01 9.21 2.04
N THR A 8 -3.49 9.89 3.06
CA THR A 8 -3.79 11.30 3.32
C THR A 8 -2.47 12.07 3.46
N PRO A 9 -2.46 13.40 3.21
CA PRO A 9 -1.19 14.16 3.18
C PRO A 9 -0.44 14.20 4.50
N THR A 10 -1.14 14.07 5.62
CA THR A 10 -0.54 14.22 6.96
C THR A 10 -0.42 12.90 7.70
N CYS A 11 -0.32 11.79 7.01
CA CYS A 11 -0.26 10.47 7.60
C CYS A 11 1.19 9.95 7.61
N PRO A 12 1.85 9.88 8.79
CA PRO A 12 3.23 9.37 8.87
C PRO A 12 3.36 7.92 8.39
N PHE A 13 2.39 7.08 8.69
CA PHE A 13 2.41 5.68 8.23
C PHE A 13 2.26 5.58 6.71
N CYS A 14 1.53 6.51 6.10
CA CYS A 14 1.45 6.58 4.64
C CYS A 14 2.82 6.91 4.03
N HIS A 15 3.54 7.86 4.63
CA HIS A 15 4.87 8.22 4.19
C HIS A 15 5.84 7.05 4.33
N ALA A 16 5.80 6.34 5.44
CA ALA A 16 6.65 5.17 5.67
C ALA A 16 6.39 4.07 4.63
N ALA A 17 5.12 3.79 4.34
CA ALA A 17 4.75 2.79 3.34
C ALA A 17 5.23 3.19 1.95
N LYS A 18 5.06 4.46 1.57
CA LYS A 18 5.54 4.95 0.28
C LYS A 18 7.06 4.88 0.18
N ASP A 19 7.76 5.23 1.25
CA ASP A 19 9.22 5.15 1.27
C ASP A 19 9.71 3.73 1.06
N LEU A 20 9.06 2.74 1.66
CA LEU A 20 9.41 1.34 1.44
C LEU A 20 9.19 0.95 -0.03
N LEU A 21 8.05 1.33 -0.61
CA LEU A 21 7.79 1.03 -2.03
C LEU A 21 8.81 1.71 -2.95
N ARG A 22 9.19 2.95 -2.64
CA ARG A 22 10.24 3.65 -3.40
C ARG A 22 11.60 2.96 -3.27
N ALA A 23 11.92 2.47 -2.08
CA ALA A 23 13.17 1.73 -1.85
C ALA A 23 13.19 0.43 -2.67
N LYS A 24 12.03 -0.16 -2.94
CA LYS A 24 11.91 -1.33 -3.81
C LYS A 24 11.96 -0.98 -5.29
N MET A 25 12.03 0.31 -5.63
CA MET A 25 12.11 0.80 -7.00
C MET A 25 10.92 0.38 -7.87
N VAL A 26 9.74 0.33 -7.26
CA VAL A 26 8.49 0.02 -7.97
C VAL A 26 7.65 1.27 -8.09
N SER A 27 6.90 1.38 -9.19
CA SER A 27 5.94 2.46 -9.38
C SER A 27 4.64 2.11 -8.68
N PHE A 28 3.96 3.11 -8.14
CA PHE A 28 2.66 2.91 -7.51
C PHE A 28 1.75 4.09 -7.80
N GLU A 29 0.45 3.84 -7.77
CA GLU A 29 -0.58 4.86 -7.87
C GLU A 29 -1.00 5.27 -6.48
N GLU A 30 -0.90 6.56 -6.19
CA GLU A 30 -1.34 7.10 -4.90
C GLU A 30 -2.72 7.73 -5.07
N ILE A 31 -3.68 7.31 -4.23
CA ILE A 31 -5.03 7.85 -4.21
C ILE A 31 -5.21 8.58 -2.89
N ILE A 32 -5.30 9.90 -2.95
CA ILE A 32 -5.47 10.73 -1.75
C ILE A 32 -6.95 10.79 -1.41
N VAL A 33 -7.30 10.37 -0.18
CA VAL A 33 -8.70 10.20 0.24
C VAL A 33 -9.14 11.26 1.25
N ILE A 34 -8.85 12.52 0.98
CA ILE A 34 -9.37 13.63 1.78
C ILE A 34 -10.87 13.78 1.57
N ASP A 35 -11.31 13.64 0.32
CA ASP A 35 -12.71 13.72 -0.06
C ASP A 35 -13.47 12.54 0.56
N PRO A 36 -14.61 12.78 1.26
CA PRO A 36 -15.41 11.70 1.83
C PRO A 36 -15.87 10.66 0.82
N GLU A 37 -16.15 11.06 -0.43
CA GLU A 37 -16.55 10.12 -1.47
C GLU A 37 -15.41 9.17 -1.83
N LYS A 38 -14.19 9.68 -1.93
CA LYS A 38 -13.02 8.84 -2.21
C LYS A 38 -12.72 7.92 -1.04
N ARG A 39 -12.88 8.41 0.19
CA ARG A 39 -12.70 7.58 1.38
C ARG A 39 -13.75 6.47 1.45
N ALA A 40 -14.99 6.77 1.09
CA ALA A 40 -16.05 5.77 1.05
C ALA A 40 -15.76 4.70 -0.01
N ALA A 41 -15.24 5.09 -1.17
CA ALA A 41 -14.85 4.15 -2.21
C ALA A 41 -13.71 3.23 -1.74
N MET A 42 -12.72 3.78 -1.03
CA MET A 42 -11.67 2.98 -0.40
C MET A 42 -12.28 1.99 0.61
N SER A 43 -13.12 2.49 1.51
CA SER A 43 -13.74 1.69 2.58
C SER A 43 -14.51 0.50 2.00
N ALA A 44 -15.20 0.69 0.88
CA ALA A 44 -15.92 -0.39 0.21
C ALA A 44 -14.98 -1.51 -0.26
N ARG A 45 -13.71 -1.20 -0.55
CA ARG A 45 -12.72 -2.19 -0.98
C ARG A 45 -12.03 -2.91 0.19
N VAL A 46 -12.14 -2.38 1.41
CA VAL A 46 -11.38 -2.86 2.57
C VAL A 46 -12.28 -3.23 3.75
N ASP A 47 -13.45 -3.80 3.46
CA ASP A 47 -14.39 -4.31 4.45
C ASP A 47 -14.85 -3.24 5.46
N GLY A 48 -15.07 -2.02 4.99
CA GLY A 48 -15.57 -0.93 5.82
C GLY A 48 -14.51 -0.18 6.62
N ARG A 49 -13.25 -0.54 6.49
CA ARG A 49 -12.16 0.19 7.16
C ARG A 49 -12.04 1.60 6.61
N THR A 50 -11.65 2.54 7.46
CA THR A 50 -11.46 3.94 7.06
C THR A 50 -10.04 4.44 7.30
N SER A 51 -9.18 3.60 7.89
CA SER A 51 -7.80 3.97 8.18
C SER A 51 -6.94 3.99 6.91
N VAL A 52 -5.88 4.79 6.94
CA VAL A 52 -4.87 4.87 5.89
C VAL A 52 -3.50 4.60 6.50
N PRO A 53 -2.54 4.07 5.72
CA PRO A 53 -2.66 3.70 4.31
C PRO A 53 -3.43 2.40 4.12
N GLN A 54 -3.97 2.21 2.92
CA GLN A 54 -4.48 0.92 2.46
C GLN A 54 -3.81 0.59 1.14
N ILE A 55 -3.20 -0.58 1.05
CA ILE A 55 -2.31 -0.93 -0.05
C ILE A 55 -2.85 -2.15 -0.79
N PHE A 56 -2.82 -2.08 -2.11
CA PHE A 56 -3.23 -3.17 -2.99
C PHE A 56 -2.08 -3.49 -3.95
N ILE A 57 -1.79 -4.76 -4.14
CA ILE A 57 -0.81 -5.22 -5.12
C ILE A 57 -1.53 -6.16 -6.07
N ASN A 58 -1.57 -5.79 -7.35
CA ASN A 58 -2.29 -6.53 -8.39
C ASN A 58 -3.75 -6.79 -8.02
N GLY A 59 -4.41 -5.81 -7.41
CA GLY A 59 -5.80 -5.91 -7.00
C GLY A 59 -6.02 -6.67 -5.69
N THR A 60 -5.00 -7.26 -5.11
CA THR A 60 -5.10 -7.97 -3.84
C THR A 60 -4.80 -7.02 -2.68
N HIS A 61 -5.71 -6.98 -1.71
CA HIS A 61 -5.56 -6.14 -0.55
C HIS A 61 -4.44 -6.66 0.36
N VAL A 62 -3.41 -5.86 0.54
CA VAL A 62 -2.30 -6.16 1.45
C VAL A 62 -2.65 -5.73 2.87
N GLY A 63 -3.20 -4.54 3.02
CA GLY A 63 -3.52 -3.94 4.31
C GLY A 63 -2.86 -2.59 4.49
N GLY A 64 -2.49 -2.27 5.71
CA GLY A 64 -1.86 -1.01 6.07
C GLY A 64 -0.34 -1.09 6.08
N CYS A 65 0.27 -0.08 6.70
CA CYS A 65 1.72 0.03 6.80
C CYS A 65 2.34 -1.17 7.53
N ASP A 66 1.75 -1.57 8.66
CA ASP A 66 2.26 -2.70 9.45
C ASP A 66 2.25 -3.99 8.62
N ASP A 67 1.17 -4.22 7.88
CA ASP A 67 1.05 -5.42 7.04
C ASP A 67 2.11 -5.42 5.94
N LEU A 68 2.39 -4.26 5.35
CA LEU A 68 3.41 -4.12 4.32
C LEU A 68 4.80 -4.44 4.89
N PHE A 69 5.13 -3.90 6.06
CA PHE A 69 6.43 -4.15 6.71
C PHE A 69 6.57 -5.58 7.19
N MET A 70 5.48 -6.22 7.61
CA MET A 70 5.51 -7.64 7.96
C MET A 70 5.85 -8.51 6.73
N LEU A 71 5.32 -8.16 5.57
CA LEU A 71 5.70 -8.85 4.33
C LEU A 71 7.17 -8.64 4.01
N GLU A 72 7.69 -7.43 4.25
CA GLU A 72 9.09 -7.15 4.02
C GLU A 72 9.99 -7.99 4.95
N GLU A 73 9.67 -8.03 6.23
CA GLU A 73 10.45 -8.79 7.21
C GLU A 73 10.45 -10.29 6.92
N SER A 74 9.36 -10.81 6.40
CA SER A 74 9.25 -12.24 6.08
C SER A 74 9.83 -12.60 4.71
N GLY A 75 10.29 -11.61 3.94
CA GLY A 75 10.80 -11.81 2.60
C GLY A 75 9.72 -12.02 1.54
N LYS A 76 8.44 -11.92 1.91
CA LYS A 76 7.33 -12.16 0.99
C LYS A 76 7.03 -10.96 0.10
N LEU A 77 7.42 -9.75 0.53
CA LEU A 77 7.13 -8.54 -0.26
C LEU A 77 7.82 -8.58 -1.62
N ASN A 78 9.09 -8.97 -1.66
CA ASN A 78 9.82 -9.07 -2.93
C ASN A 78 9.14 -10.03 -3.91
N ALA A 79 8.62 -11.14 -3.39
CA ALA A 79 7.91 -12.11 -4.22
C ALA A 79 6.62 -11.51 -4.79
N LEU A 80 5.86 -10.76 -3.98
CA LEU A 80 4.64 -10.09 -4.43
C LEU A 80 4.94 -9.01 -5.46
N LEU A 81 6.05 -8.30 -5.30
CA LEU A 81 6.46 -7.25 -6.22
C LEU A 81 7.20 -7.81 -7.45
N ALA A 82 7.38 -9.11 -7.53
CA ALA A 82 8.12 -9.79 -8.60
C ALA A 82 9.55 -9.27 -8.74
N ILE A 83 10.17 -8.89 -7.62
CA ILE A 83 11.56 -8.44 -7.61
C ILE A 83 12.48 -9.64 -7.59
N ASN A 84 13.44 -9.67 -8.51
CA ASN A 84 14.45 -10.70 -8.54
C ASN A 84 15.52 -10.41 -7.48
N THR A 85 15.53 -11.17 -6.40
CA THR A 85 16.49 -11.02 -5.30
C THR A 85 17.54 -12.12 -5.29
N GLY A 86 17.39 -13.14 -6.09
CA GLY A 86 18.35 -14.22 -6.19
C GLY A 86 19.29 -13.98 -7.36
N ALA A 87 20.51 -13.94 -7.15
CA ALA A 87 21.46 -13.84 -8.24
C ALA A 87 21.41 -15.10 -9.13
#